data_b86e92bc68f59db83173c39da901a042
#
_entry.id   b86e92bc68f59db83173c39da901a042
#
_cell.length_a   1.000
_cell.length_b   1.000
_cell.length_c   1.000
_cell.angle_alpha   90.00
_cell.angle_beta   90.00
_cell.angle_gamma   90.00
#
_symmetry.space_group_name_H-M   'P 1'
#
loop_
_entity.id
_entity.type
_entity.pdbx_description
1 polymer ?
#
loop_
_entity_poly.entity_id
_entity_poly.type
_entity_poly.pdbx_seq_one_letter_code
_entity_poly.pdbx_strand_id
1 'polypeptide(L)'
;MDTLSTTFQALADPTRRAILAQLASGERSVTELAAPFDMSLPGISKHLKVLEHAGLISRSREAQWRPCKLEPKALMSVDNWLAEYRRLWNQRLDRLEDYLAEIQAKGKKRGRARK
;
A
#
# COMPACT_ATOMS: atom_id res chain seq x y z
N MET A 1 -12.50 13.83 12.11
CA MET A 1 -11.30 13.51 11.32
C MET A 1 -11.72 13.30 9.88
N ASP A 2 -10.97 13.78 8.92
CA ASP A 2 -11.31 13.60 7.51
C ASP A 2 -11.06 12.13 7.07
N THR A 3 -11.61 11.77 5.94
CA THR A 3 -11.53 10.42 5.39
C THR A 3 -10.08 9.98 5.14
N LEU A 4 -9.26 10.88 4.62
CA LEU A 4 -7.86 10.58 4.31
C LEU A 4 -7.06 10.27 5.58
N SER A 5 -7.23 11.08 6.63
CA SER A 5 -6.56 10.84 7.91
C SER A 5 -7.00 9.53 8.55
N THR A 6 -8.29 9.19 8.47
CA THR A 6 -8.82 7.92 8.96
C THR A 6 -8.18 6.74 8.22
N THR A 7 -8.03 6.86 6.90
CA THR A 7 -7.36 5.85 6.08
C THR A 7 -5.90 5.69 6.50
N PHE A 8 -5.17 6.79 6.67
CA PHE A 8 -3.77 6.74 7.11
C PHE A 8 -3.61 6.13 8.49
N GLN A 9 -4.51 6.43 9.42
CA GLN A 9 -4.47 5.81 10.74
C GLN A 9 -4.65 4.29 10.67
N ALA A 10 -5.58 3.83 9.83
CA ALA A 10 -5.78 2.40 9.63
C ALA A 10 -4.53 1.74 9.02
N LEU A 11 -3.85 2.43 8.10
CA LEU A 11 -2.64 1.94 7.45
C LEU A 11 -1.37 2.06 8.32
N ALA A 12 -1.44 2.76 9.44
CA ALA A 12 -0.29 2.98 10.30
C ALA A 12 0.19 1.74 11.06
N ASP A 13 -0.62 0.71 11.13
CA ASP A 13 -0.30 -0.53 11.84
C ASP A 13 0.18 -1.63 10.87
N PRO A 14 1.32 -2.29 11.15
CA PRO A 14 1.86 -3.31 10.25
C PRO A 14 0.97 -4.54 10.11
N THR A 15 0.26 -4.94 11.17
CA THR A 15 -0.68 -6.07 11.10
C THR A 15 -1.83 -5.76 10.15
N ARG A 16 -2.36 -4.54 10.23
CA ARG A 16 -3.44 -4.12 9.33
C ARG A 16 -2.99 -4.08 7.88
N ARG A 17 -1.77 -3.60 7.61
CA ARG A 17 -1.21 -3.63 6.25
C ARG A 17 -1.03 -5.06 5.73
N ALA A 18 -0.62 -5.98 6.60
CA ALA A 18 -0.46 -7.39 6.24
C ALA A 18 -1.81 -8.05 5.93
N ILE A 19 -2.86 -7.69 6.67
CA ILE A 19 -4.23 -8.15 6.38
C ILE A 19 -4.67 -7.68 4.99
N LEU A 20 -4.46 -6.42 4.67
CA LEU A 20 -4.81 -5.88 3.36
C LEU A 20 -4.05 -6.57 2.23
N ALA A 21 -2.79 -6.91 2.46
CA ALA A 21 -1.97 -7.65 1.49
C ALA A 21 -2.57 -9.03 1.18
N GLN A 22 -3.10 -9.73 2.20
CA GLN A 22 -3.80 -10.99 1.98
C GLN A 22 -5.06 -10.80 1.14
N LEU A 23 -5.83 -9.75 1.43
CA LEU A 23 -7.09 -9.45 0.75
C LEU A 23 -6.89 -8.96 -0.69
N ALA A 24 -5.70 -8.49 -1.03
CA ALA A 24 -5.39 -8.11 -2.41
C ALA A 24 -5.47 -9.29 -3.38
N SER A 25 -5.29 -10.51 -2.89
CA SER A 25 -5.41 -11.75 -3.69
C SER A 25 -6.83 -12.31 -3.77
N GLY A 26 -7.77 -11.75 -3.02
CA GLY A 26 -9.16 -12.19 -3.01
C GLY A 26 -9.76 -12.20 -1.60
N GLU A 27 -11.04 -12.54 -1.52
CA GLU A 27 -11.75 -12.61 -0.26
C GLU A 27 -11.16 -13.65 0.68
N ARG A 28 -11.18 -13.37 1.99
CA ARG A 28 -10.71 -14.27 3.05
C ARG A 28 -11.64 -14.20 4.25
N SER A 29 -11.84 -15.33 4.92
CA SER A 29 -12.52 -15.37 6.21
C SER A 29 -11.64 -14.80 7.32
N VAL A 30 -12.21 -14.45 8.46
CA VAL A 30 -11.46 -13.99 9.63
C VAL A 30 -10.43 -15.03 10.06
N THR A 31 -10.78 -16.31 10.05
CA THR A 31 -9.88 -17.39 10.43
C THR A 31 -8.68 -17.48 9.48
N GLU A 32 -8.92 -17.37 8.19
CA GLU A 32 -7.85 -17.34 7.19
C GLU A 32 -6.91 -16.15 7.39
N LEU A 33 -7.48 -14.97 7.67
CA LEU A 33 -6.69 -13.76 7.91
C LEU A 33 -5.85 -13.87 9.19
N ALA A 34 -6.38 -14.53 10.22
CA ALA A 34 -5.69 -14.71 11.49
C ALA A 34 -4.55 -15.72 11.43
N ALA A 35 -4.60 -16.67 10.51
CA ALA A 35 -3.68 -17.81 10.47
C ALA A 35 -2.18 -17.42 10.48
N PRO A 36 -1.71 -16.40 9.74
CA PRO A 36 -0.29 -16.02 9.75
C PRO A 36 0.16 -15.28 11.00
N PHE A 37 -0.75 -14.87 11.88
CA PHE A 37 -0.43 -14.03 13.03
C PHE A 37 -0.52 -14.81 14.33
N ASP A 38 0.37 -14.48 15.27
CA ASP A 38 0.31 -14.98 16.64
C ASP A 38 -0.57 -14.03 17.47
N MET A 39 -1.87 -14.02 17.13
CA MET A 39 -2.86 -13.15 17.76
C MET A 39 -4.16 -13.90 17.94
N SER A 40 -4.91 -13.54 18.98
CA SER A 40 -6.25 -14.06 19.22
C SER A 40 -7.24 -13.58 18.13
N LEU A 41 -8.31 -14.33 17.92
CA LEU A 41 -9.38 -13.91 17.00
C LEU A 41 -9.99 -12.56 17.42
N PRO A 42 -10.27 -12.28 18.70
CA PRO A 42 -10.70 -10.94 19.10
C PRO A 42 -9.71 -9.84 18.75
N GLY A 43 -8.39 -10.11 18.85
CA GLY A 43 -7.35 -9.16 18.45
C GLY A 43 -7.40 -8.85 16.95
N ILE A 44 -7.52 -9.88 16.12
CA ILE A 44 -7.70 -9.73 14.68
C ILE A 44 -9.00 -8.97 14.37
N SER A 45 -10.09 -9.31 15.05
CA SER A 45 -11.38 -8.65 14.84
C SER A 45 -11.32 -7.15 15.14
N LYS A 46 -10.54 -6.72 16.12
CA LYS A 46 -10.33 -5.28 16.38
C LYS A 46 -9.66 -4.58 15.19
N HIS A 47 -8.63 -5.21 14.63
CA HIS A 47 -7.97 -4.68 13.43
C HIS A 47 -8.93 -4.61 12.23
N LEU A 48 -9.77 -5.62 12.06
CA LEU A 48 -10.77 -5.64 10.99
C LEU A 48 -11.81 -4.53 11.16
N LYS A 49 -12.22 -4.23 12.38
CA LYS A 49 -13.14 -3.12 12.65
C LYS A 49 -12.54 -1.77 12.27
N VAL A 50 -11.26 -1.56 12.58
CA VAL A 50 -10.55 -0.34 12.19
C VAL A 50 -10.50 -0.21 10.67
N LEU A 51 -10.16 -1.29 9.97
CA LEU A 51 -10.10 -1.32 8.50
C LEU A 51 -11.47 -1.09 7.87
N GLU A 52 -12.50 -1.71 8.43
CA GLU A 52 -13.88 -1.54 7.95
C GLU A 52 -14.36 -0.10 8.16
N HIS A 53 -14.11 0.48 9.33
CA HIS A 53 -14.48 1.86 9.62
C HIS A 53 -13.79 2.85 8.68
N ALA A 54 -12.57 2.56 8.28
CA ALA A 54 -11.81 3.39 7.33
C ALA A 54 -12.23 3.17 5.88
N GLY A 55 -13.15 2.23 5.61
CA GLY A 55 -13.59 1.93 4.24
C GLY A 55 -12.58 1.15 3.40
N LEU A 56 -11.59 0.54 4.05
CA LEU A 56 -10.55 -0.25 3.36
C LEU A 56 -10.99 -1.68 3.09
N ILE A 57 -11.93 -2.19 3.86
CA ILE A 57 -12.52 -3.52 3.68
C ILE A 57 -14.03 -3.45 3.87
N SER A 58 -14.72 -4.43 3.29
CA SER A 58 -16.12 -4.71 3.59
C SER A 58 -16.25 -6.16 4.05
N ARG A 59 -17.33 -6.44 4.76
CA ARG A 59 -17.61 -7.80 5.27
C ARG A 59 -18.98 -8.21 4.77
N SER A 60 -19.06 -9.38 4.13
CA SER A 60 -20.34 -9.94 3.72
C SER A 60 -21.12 -10.41 4.95
N ARG A 61 -22.39 -10.03 5.04
CA ARG A 61 -23.30 -10.48 6.12
C ARG A 61 -24.16 -11.65 5.68
N GLU A 62 -24.15 -11.96 4.40
CA GLU A 62 -25.02 -12.99 3.82
C GLU A 62 -24.45 -14.40 3.96
N ALA A 63 -23.12 -14.54 3.97
CA ALA A 63 -22.44 -15.82 4.10
C ALA A 63 -22.16 -16.15 5.57
N GLN A 64 -22.32 -17.41 5.99
CA GLN A 64 -22.04 -17.85 7.35
C GLN A 64 -20.57 -17.61 7.75
N TRP A 65 -19.65 -17.75 6.80
CA TRP A 65 -18.22 -17.53 7.05
C TRP A 65 -17.79 -16.07 6.96
N ARG A 66 -18.69 -15.18 6.63
CA ARG A 66 -18.53 -13.72 6.61
C ARG A 66 -17.18 -13.27 6.04
N PRO A 67 -16.94 -13.48 4.74
CA PRO A 67 -15.66 -13.12 4.15
C PRO A 67 -15.42 -11.62 4.18
N CYS A 68 -14.15 -11.25 4.34
CA CYS A 68 -13.69 -9.88 4.19
C CYS A 68 -13.21 -9.68 2.76
N LYS A 69 -13.47 -8.50 2.23
CA LYS A 69 -13.10 -8.11 0.88
C LYS A 69 -12.39 -6.76 0.90
N LEU A 70 -11.33 -6.63 0.13
CA LEU A 70 -10.65 -5.35 -0.06
C LEU A 70 -11.58 -4.38 -0.81
N GLU A 71 -11.69 -3.16 -0.30
CA GLU A 71 -12.38 -2.06 -0.97
C GLU A 71 -11.34 -1.06 -1.46
N PRO A 72 -11.16 -0.91 -2.78
CA PRO A 72 -10.08 -0.08 -3.31
C PRO A 72 -10.31 1.42 -3.19
N LYS A 73 -11.54 1.87 -2.93
CA LYS A 73 -11.90 3.29 -2.95
C LYS A 73 -11.04 4.15 -2.00
N ALA A 74 -10.82 3.66 -0.77
CA ALA A 74 -10.02 4.40 0.21
C ALA A 74 -8.54 4.47 -0.22
N LEU A 75 -8.02 3.39 -0.80
CA LEU A 75 -6.66 3.37 -1.35
C LEU A 75 -6.52 4.31 -2.54
N MET A 76 -7.56 4.44 -3.37
CA MET A 76 -7.58 5.40 -4.47
C MET A 76 -7.49 6.85 -3.96
N SER A 77 -8.11 7.15 -2.82
CA SER A 77 -7.99 8.47 -2.18
C SER A 77 -6.55 8.78 -1.77
N VAL A 78 -5.84 7.79 -1.23
CA VAL A 78 -4.41 7.91 -0.90
C VAL A 78 -3.60 8.14 -2.18
N ASP A 79 -3.88 7.38 -3.23
CA ASP A 79 -3.21 7.50 -4.51
C ASP A 79 -3.40 8.90 -5.11
N ASN A 80 -4.62 9.41 -5.07
CA ASN A 80 -4.92 10.75 -5.56
C ASN A 80 -4.17 11.83 -4.77
N TRP A 81 -4.08 11.69 -3.45
CA TRP A 81 -3.32 12.61 -2.62
C TRP A 81 -1.83 12.57 -2.97
N LEU A 82 -1.28 11.40 -3.23
CA LEU A 82 0.11 11.23 -3.61
C LEU A 82 0.42 11.73 -5.03
N ALA A 83 -0.59 11.93 -5.87
CA ALA A 83 -0.40 12.25 -7.29
C ALA A 83 0.47 13.49 -7.52
N GLU A 84 0.27 14.56 -6.74
CA GLU A 84 1.09 15.78 -6.83
C GLU A 84 2.54 15.51 -6.45
N TYR A 85 2.75 14.77 -5.38
CA TYR A 85 4.08 14.43 -4.90
C TYR A 85 4.79 13.48 -5.86
N ARG A 86 4.05 12.57 -6.50
CA ARG A 86 4.61 11.69 -7.52
C ARG A 86 5.18 12.47 -8.69
N ARG A 87 4.48 13.50 -9.16
CA ARG A 87 4.99 14.36 -10.23
C ARG A 87 6.32 15.00 -9.82
N LEU A 88 6.41 15.47 -8.58
CA LEU A 88 7.62 16.11 -8.06
C LEU A 88 8.81 15.13 -8.00
N TRP A 89 8.61 13.96 -7.40
CA TRP A 89 9.71 13.00 -7.31
C TRP A 89 10.04 12.35 -8.66
N ASN A 90 9.06 12.17 -9.55
CA ASN A 90 9.33 11.68 -10.91
C ASN A 90 10.20 12.66 -11.69
N GLN A 91 9.94 13.97 -11.57
CA GLN A 91 10.81 14.99 -12.17
C GLN A 91 12.22 14.91 -11.64
N ARG A 92 12.38 14.72 -10.33
CA ARG A 92 13.70 14.59 -9.71
C ARG A 92 14.41 13.32 -10.14
N LEU A 93 13.70 12.22 -10.26
CA LEU A 93 14.24 10.95 -10.75
C LEU A 93 14.67 11.07 -12.22
N ASP A 94 13.87 11.71 -13.05
CA ASP A 94 14.19 11.97 -14.46
C ASP A 94 15.48 12.81 -14.57
N ARG A 95 15.62 13.86 -13.76
CA ARG A 95 16.83 14.68 -13.71
C ARG A 95 18.03 13.85 -13.28
N LEU A 96 17.86 12.98 -12.30
CA LEU A 96 18.93 12.10 -11.83
C LEU A 96 19.36 11.13 -12.94
N GLU A 97 18.41 10.54 -13.65
CA GLU A 97 18.68 9.64 -14.78
C GLU A 97 19.48 10.38 -15.87
N ASP A 98 19.05 11.60 -16.22
CA ASP A 98 19.76 12.44 -17.22
C ASP A 98 21.17 12.74 -16.77
N TYR A 99 21.34 13.10 -15.50
CA TYR A 99 22.67 13.39 -14.92
C TYR A 99 23.57 12.16 -14.94
N LEU A 100 23.04 11.00 -14.57
CA LEU A 100 23.77 9.74 -14.60
C LEU A 100 24.16 9.36 -16.04
N ALA A 101 23.28 9.60 -17.00
CA ALA A 101 23.56 9.37 -18.42
C ALA A 101 24.70 10.27 -18.91
N GLU A 102 24.72 11.55 -18.51
CA GLU A 102 25.81 12.48 -18.82
C GLU A 102 27.14 11.99 -18.24
N ILE A 103 27.15 11.57 -16.98
CA ILE A 103 28.36 11.05 -16.32
C ILE A 103 28.88 9.81 -17.07
N GLN A 104 27.99 8.88 -17.44
CA GLN A 104 28.35 7.68 -18.19
C GLN A 104 28.89 8.02 -19.57
N ALA A 105 28.29 8.98 -20.27
CA ALA A 105 28.75 9.43 -21.57
C ALA A 105 30.16 10.05 -21.47
N LYS A 106 30.40 10.89 -20.47
CA LYS A 106 31.74 11.50 -20.21
C LYS A 106 32.77 10.43 -19.84
N GLY A 107 32.36 9.44 -19.03
CA GLY A 107 33.24 8.33 -18.68
C GLY A 107 33.65 7.49 -19.89
N LYS A 108 32.72 7.21 -20.79
CA LYS A 108 33.00 6.51 -22.04
C LYS A 108 33.95 7.30 -22.95
N LYS A 109 33.74 8.61 -23.09
CA LYS A 109 34.64 9.48 -23.86
C LYS A 109 36.07 9.50 -23.29
N ARG A 110 36.21 9.58 -21.97
CA ARG A 110 37.50 9.52 -21.29
C ARG A 110 38.19 8.18 -21.51
N GLY A 111 37.42 7.08 -21.45
CA GLY A 111 37.94 5.74 -21.72
C GLY A 111 38.45 5.60 -23.14
N ARG A 112 37.77 6.20 -24.12
CA ARG A 112 38.20 6.20 -25.55
C ARG A 112 39.44 7.07 -25.74
N ALA A 113 39.53 8.20 -25.03
CA ALA A 113 40.67 9.11 -25.12
C ALA A 113 41.96 8.52 -24.56
N ARG A 114 41.88 7.54 -23.67
CA ARG A 114 43.04 6.86 -23.08
C ARG A 114 43.59 5.73 -23.94
N LYS A 115 42.92 5.41 -24.99
CA LYS A 115 43.39 4.44 -25.99
C LYS A 115 44.17 5.13 -27.09
#